data_022f71ce07f5b8405767742b41ca6eda
#
_entry.id   022f71ce07f5b8405767742b41ca6eda
#
_cell.length_a   1.000
_cell.length_b   1.000
_cell.length_c   1.000
_cell.angle_alpha   90.00
_cell.angle_beta   90.00
_cell.angle_gamma   90.00
#
_symmetry.space_group_name_H-M   'P 1'
#
loop_
_entity.id
_entity.type
_entity.pdbx_description
1 polymer ?
#
loop_
_entity_poly.entity_id
_entity_poly.type
_entity_poly.pdbx_seq_one_letter_code
_entity_poly.pdbx_strand_id
1 'polypeptide(L)'
;MLSLIIISGRSGSGKSTSLNVLEDSGYYCIDNLPVTLLTPLIKKLNEDAKIEKAAVSIDARNIPKDLALFPSFWHQLKKNRLSPLIIFLDSTSETLVKRFSETRRKHPLSNKERDLKEALDLESSLLDPISELAALTIDTTNLTVHDLRNSIKAKVREGNDTFALSFQSFAYKRGVPLDADLVFDVRCLPNPYWENNLRKLSGLDREVEAYLKKQPFFNEMCEDISNFLDCWIPRFLDASRSYLTVAVGCTGGQHRSVLVSSVLFKSFKEKYDNVQLRHRELVTDD
;
A
#
# COMPACT_ATOMS: atom_id res chain seq x y z
N MET A 1 5.53 -6.43 -24.72
CA MET A 1 4.16 -6.59 -24.14
C MET A 1 3.90 -5.30 -23.34
N LEU A 2 2.74 -4.67 -23.51
CA LEU A 2 2.40 -3.40 -22.83
C LEU A 2 2.38 -3.59 -21.33
N SER A 3 3.19 -2.80 -20.60
CA SER A 3 3.13 -2.68 -19.14
C SER A 3 2.10 -1.61 -18.77
N LEU A 4 0.98 -2.01 -18.16
CA LEU A 4 -0.10 -1.10 -17.80
C LEU A 4 -0.25 -1.00 -16.28
N ILE A 5 -0.23 0.23 -15.77
CA ILE A 5 -0.52 0.54 -14.38
C ILE A 5 -1.86 1.28 -14.29
N ILE A 6 -2.74 0.86 -13.40
CA ILE A 6 -3.99 1.55 -13.09
C ILE A 6 -3.86 2.14 -11.68
N ILE A 7 -3.91 3.46 -11.59
CA ILE A 7 -3.94 4.19 -10.33
C ILE A 7 -5.38 4.50 -9.98
N SER A 8 -5.84 4.09 -8.82
CA SER A 8 -7.13 4.49 -8.28
C SER A 8 -7.00 4.94 -6.83
N GLY A 9 -8.09 5.39 -6.23
CA GLY A 9 -8.11 5.81 -4.84
C GLY A 9 -8.93 7.08 -4.62
N ARG A 10 -9.18 7.38 -3.34
CA ARG A 10 -10.01 8.54 -2.96
C ARG A 10 -9.39 9.87 -3.37
N SER A 11 -10.23 10.87 -3.55
CA SER A 11 -9.82 12.24 -3.86
C SER A 11 -8.96 12.81 -2.72
N GLY A 12 -7.80 13.38 -3.07
CA GLY A 12 -6.82 13.85 -2.08
C GLY A 12 -5.82 12.79 -1.59
N SER A 13 -5.92 11.52 -2.02
CA SER A 13 -4.99 10.45 -1.65
C SER A 13 -3.64 10.48 -2.38
N GLY A 14 -3.48 11.32 -3.42
CA GLY A 14 -2.18 11.48 -4.11
C GLY A 14 -2.12 10.90 -5.53
N LYS A 15 -3.24 10.56 -6.17
CA LYS A 15 -3.28 10.01 -7.54
C LYS A 15 -2.48 10.82 -8.56
N SER A 16 -2.70 12.14 -8.61
CA SER A 16 -1.98 13.01 -9.55
C SER A 16 -0.47 13.02 -9.30
N THR A 17 -0.04 12.99 -8.03
CA THR A 17 1.38 12.86 -7.68
C THR A 17 1.96 11.55 -8.20
N SER A 18 1.21 10.46 -8.08
CA SER A 18 1.63 9.14 -8.55
C SER A 18 1.71 9.08 -10.07
N LEU A 19 0.74 9.65 -10.79
CA LEU A 19 0.79 9.75 -12.25
C LEU A 19 2.00 10.55 -12.74
N ASN A 20 2.29 11.70 -12.11
CA ASN A 20 3.48 12.50 -12.47
C ASN A 20 4.77 11.71 -12.31
N VAL A 21 4.88 10.90 -11.23
CA VAL A 21 6.05 10.03 -11.03
C VAL A 21 6.18 8.97 -12.12
N LEU A 22 5.06 8.41 -12.57
CA LEU A 22 5.03 7.43 -13.65
C LEU A 22 5.41 8.08 -14.98
N GLU A 23 4.93 9.30 -15.26
CA GLU A 23 5.30 10.07 -16.44
C GLU A 23 6.80 10.38 -16.46
N ASP A 24 7.36 10.86 -15.33
CA ASP A 24 8.81 11.05 -15.15
C ASP A 24 9.61 9.74 -15.33
N SER A 25 8.97 8.58 -15.18
CA SER A 25 9.55 7.24 -15.35
C SER A 25 9.31 6.66 -16.76
N GLY A 26 8.81 7.47 -17.69
CA GLY A 26 8.63 7.12 -19.10
C GLY A 26 7.33 6.39 -19.42
N TYR A 27 6.32 6.45 -18.55
CA TYR A 27 5.00 5.92 -18.83
C TYR A 27 4.16 6.93 -19.63
N TYR A 28 3.40 6.43 -20.60
CA TYR A 28 2.34 7.20 -21.24
C TYR A 28 1.16 7.31 -20.26
N CYS A 29 0.92 8.52 -19.72
CA CYS A 29 -0.02 8.73 -18.63
C CYS A 29 -1.33 9.36 -19.09
N ILE A 30 -2.47 8.84 -18.59
CA ILE A 30 -3.81 9.40 -18.81
C ILE A 30 -4.51 9.57 -17.47
N ASP A 31 -4.88 10.80 -17.12
CA ASP A 31 -5.68 11.07 -15.92
C ASP A 31 -7.17 10.91 -16.19
N ASN A 32 -7.89 10.37 -15.19
CA ASN A 32 -9.35 10.21 -15.18
C ASN A 32 -9.91 9.52 -16.44
N LEU A 33 -9.37 8.35 -16.76
CA LEU A 33 -9.87 7.57 -17.89
C LEU A 33 -11.27 6.99 -17.55
N PRO A 34 -12.29 7.19 -18.40
CA PRO A 34 -13.55 6.46 -18.27
C PRO A 34 -13.33 4.95 -18.39
N VAL A 35 -13.90 4.17 -17.47
CA VAL A 35 -13.72 2.70 -17.42
C VAL A 35 -14.05 2.03 -18.75
N THR A 36 -15.09 2.50 -19.44
CA THR A 36 -15.54 1.99 -20.75
C THR A 36 -14.51 2.22 -21.87
N LEU A 37 -13.59 3.17 -21.71
CA LEU A 37 -12.52 3.44 -22.67
C LEU A 37 -11.24 2.64 -22.40
N LEU A 38 -11.16 1.88 -21.31
CA LEU A 38 -9.95 1.11 -20.95
C LEU A 38 -9.58 0.08 -22.04
N THR A 39 -10.54 -0.73 -22.46
CA THR A 39 -10.30 -1.77 -23.49
C THR A 39 -9.95 -1.16 -24.86
N PRO A 40 -10.67 -0.15 -25.39
CA PRO A 40 -10.27 0.54 -26.62
C PRO A 40 -8.88 1.18 -26.54
N LEU A 41 -8.54 1.79 -25.40
CA LEU A 41 -7.21 2.38 -25.20
C LEU A 41 -6.12 1.31 -25.28
N ILE A 42 -6.25 0.22 -24.56
CA ILE A 42 -5.27 -0.87 -24.57
C ILE A 42 -5.07 -1.43 -25.98
N LYS A 43 -6.17 -1.61 -26.75
CA LYS A 43 -6.07 -2.06 -28.13
C LYS A 43 -5.22 -1.09 -28.93
N LYS A 44 -5.50 0.21 -28.85
CA LYS A 44 -4.77 1.25 -29.56
C LYS A 44 -3.30 1.33 -29.16
N LEU A 45 -2.99 1.22 -27.85
CA LEU A 45 -1.62 1.23 -27.36
C LEU A 45 -0.81 0.01 -27.83
N ASN A 46 -1.44 -1.17 -27.93
CA ASN A 46 -0.79 -2.37 -28.45
C ASN A 46 -0.50 -2.29 -29.97
N GLU A 47 -1.25 -1.47 -30.71
CA GLU A 47 -1.00 -1.21 -32.13
C GLU A 47 0.20 -0.28 -32.36
N ASP A 48 0.56 0.53 -31.37
CA ASP A 48 1.71 1.43 -31.43
C ASP A 48 2.93 0.82 -30.73
N ALA A 49 3.84 0.25 -31.51
CA ALA A 49 5.06 -0.38 -31.02
C ALA A 49 6.00 0.54 -30.24
N LYS A 50 5.75 1.87 -30.22
CA LYS A 50 6.55 2.84 -29.49
C LYS A 50 6.15 2.98 -28.02
N ILE A 51 4.94 2.52 -27.65
CA ILE A 51 4.42 2.66 -26.29
C ILE A 51 4.48 1.30 -25.60
N GLU A 52 5.54 1.10 -24.82
CA GLU A 52 5.73 -0.13 -24.03
C GLU A 52 5.15 -0.03 -22.62
N LYS A 53 4.98 1.19 -22.11
CA LYS A 53 4.53 1.47 -20.73
C LYS A 53 3.42 2.50 -20.73
N ALA A 54 2.32 2.20 -20.06
CA ALA A 54 1.22 3.14 -19.88
C ALA A 54 0.70 3.14 -18.45
N ALA A 55 0.22 4.29 -18.00
CA ALA A 55 -0.44 4.43 -16.71
C ALA A 55 -1.73 5.23 -16.86
N VAL A 56 -2.80 4.77 -16.23
CA VAL A 56 -4.08 5.45 -16.26
C VAL A 56 -4.60 5.66 -14.85
N SER A 57 -5.25 6.80 -14.59
CA SER A 57 -6.03 6.92 -13.36
C SER A 57 -7.50 6.67 -13.65
N ILE A 58 -8.17 6.00 -12.69
CA ILE A 58 -9.62 5.80 -12.68
C ILE A 58 -10.10 6.24 -11.30
N ASP A 59 -11.02 7.19 -11.25
CA ASP A 59 -11.52 7.73 -9.99
C ASP A 59 -13.04 7.97 -10.01
N ALA A 60 -13.58 8.44 -8.90
CA ALA A 60 -15.03 8.64 -8.69
C ALA A 60 -15.66 9.74 -9.57
N ARG A 61 -14.90 10.45 -10.38
CA ARG A 61 -15.44 11.33 -11.43
C ARG A 61 -16.04 10.53 -12.59
N ASN A 62 -15.73 9.24 -12.68
CA ASN A 62 -16.36 8.33 -13.62
C ASN A 62 -17.86 8.16 -13.32
N ILE A 63 -18.62 7.76 -14.34
CA ILE A 63 -20.04 7.45 -14.18
C ILE A 63 -20.19 6.24 -13.22
N PRO A 64 -21.00 6.34 -12.15
CA PRO A 64 -21.11 5.26 -11.15
C PRO A 64 -21.45 3.89 -11.73
N LYS A 65 -22.31 3.83 -12.74
CA LYS A 65 -22.67 2.58 -13.43
C LYS A 65 -21.47 1.94 -14.14
N ASP A 66 -20.56 2.76 -14.68
CA ASP A 66 -19.37 2.30 -15.38
C ASP A 66 -18.32 1.78 -14.39
N LEU A 67 -18.19 2.42 -13.22
CA LEU A 67 -17.30 1.92 -12.14
C LEU A 67 -17.73 0.53 -11.67
N ALA A 68 -19.02 0.29 -11.52
CA ALA A 68 -19.56 -1.02 -11.14
C ALA A 68 -19.23 -2.13 -12.18
N LEU A 69 -18.93 -1.77 -13.43
CA LEU A 69 -18.54 -2.70 -14.47
C LEU A 69 -17.03 -3.03 -14.48
N PHE A 70 -16.23 -2.33 -13.68
CA PHE A 70 -14.77 -2.50 -13.66
C PHE A 70 -14.32 -3.96 -13.45
N PRO A 71 -14.91 -4.78 -12.55
CA PRO A 71 -14.56 -6.19 -12.41
C PRO A 71 -14.71 -6.98 -13.71
N SER A 72 -15.73 -6.69 -14.50
CA SER A 72 -15.96 -7.37 -15.80
C SER A 72 -14.87 -7.02 -16.81
N PHE A 73 -14.47 -5.75 -16.90
CA PHE A 73 -13.34 -5.31 -17.73
C PHE A 73 -12.04 -5.96 -17.28
N TRP A 74 -11.81 -6.00 -15.95
CA TRP A 74 -10.63 -6.66 -15.38
C TRP A 74 -10.51 -8.13 -15.77
N HIS A 75 -11.60 -8.90 -15.66
CA HIS A 75 -11.63 -10.30 -16.09
C HIS A 75 -11.36 -10.48 -17.58
N GLN A 76 -11.86 -9.57 -18.43
CA GLN A 76 -11.56 -9.61 -19.87
C GLN A 76 -10.08 -9.33 -20.16
N LEU A 77 -9.44 -8.41 -19.46
CA LEU A 77 -8.02 -8.11 -19.60
C LEU A 77 -7.16 -9.33 -19.23
N LYS A 78 -7.46 -9.98 -18.11
CA LYS A 78 -6.77 -11.21 -17.70
C LYS A 78 -6.90 -12.34 -18.74
N LYS A 79 -8.08 -12.53 -19.33
CA LYS A 79 -8.26 -13.52 -20.42
C LYS A 79 -7.37 -13.23 -21.63
N ASN A 80 -7.10 -11.97 -21.90
CA ASN A 80 -6.24 -11.53 -23.01
C ASN A 80 -4.74 -11.52 -22.64
N ARG A 81 -4.33 -12.19 -21.56
CA ARG A 81 -2.96 -12.25 -21.04
C ARG A 81 -2.36 -10.89 -20.68
N LEU A 82 -3.20 -9.88 -20.48
CA LEU A 82 -2.80 -8.61 -19.90
C LEU A 82 -3.06 -8.66 -18.40
N SER A 83 -2.04 -8.40 -17.61
CA SER A 83 -2.15 -8.33 -16.14
C SER A 83 -1.74 -6.93 -15.70
N PRO A 84 -2.63 -5.91 -15.81
CA PRO A 84 -2.31 -4.58 -15.34
C PRO A 84 -2.05 -4.60 -13.83
N LEU A 85 -1.13 -3.76 -13.37
CA LEU A 85 -0.93 -3.53 -11.95
C LEU A 85 -1.92 -2.48 -11.46
N ILE A 86 -2.83 -2.83 -10.55
CA ILE A 86 -3.70 -1.86 -9.89
C ILE A 86 -3.06 -1.41 -8.58
N ILE A 87 -2.81 -0.09 -8.47
CA ILE A 87 -2.35 0.56 -7.24
C ILE A 87 -3.50 1.43 -6.73
N PHE A 88 -3.99 1.10 -5.54
CA PHE A 88 -5.02 1.86 -4.86
C PHE A 88 -4.40 2.76 -3.79
N LEU A 89 -4.70 4.05 -3.84
CA LEU A 89 -4.21 5.03 -2.88
C LEU A 89 -5.34 5.38 -1.91
N ASP A 90 -5.10 5.21 -0.63
CA ASP A 90 -6.07 5.56 0.39
C ASP A 90 -5.48 6.44 1.50
N SER A 91 -6.34 6.98 2.32
CA SER A 91 -5.99 7.77 3.49
C SER A 91 -7.20 7.83 4.42
N THR A 92 -7.01 8.08 5.71
CA THR A 92 -8.14 8.26 6.63
C THR A 92 -9.00 9.46 6.19
N SER A 93 -10.30 9.36 6.41
CA SER A 93 -11.25 10.45 6.07
C SER A 93 -10.88 11.76 6.74
N GLU A 94 -10.37 11.72 7.98
CA GLU A 94 -9.90 12.90 8.71
C GLU A 94 -8.73 13.59 7.98
N THR A 95 -7.76 12.81 7.50
CA THR A 95 -6.64 13.34 6.73
C THR A 95 -7.10 13.92 5.39
N LEU A 96 -8.05 13.26 4.71
CA LEU A 96 -8.61 13.78 3.46
C LEU A 96 -9.34 15.09 3.68
N VAL A 97 -10.19 15.19 4.71
CA VAL A 97 -10.87 16.45 5.09
C VAL A 97 -9.85 17.56 5.33
N LYS A 98 -8.77 17.29 6.07
CA LYS A 98 -7.69 18.24 6.29
C LYS A 98 -7.05 18.70 4.98
N ARG A 99 -6.68 17.78 4.10
CA ARG A 99 -6.07 18.08 2.79
C ARG A 99 -6.99 18.91 1.89
N PHE A 100 -8.30 18.64 1.90
CA PHE A 100 -9.27 19.45 1.17
C PHE A 100 -9.37 20.86 1.75
N SER A 101 -9.36 21.01 3.07
CA SER A 101 -9.37 22.32 3.75
C SER A 101 -8.12 23.14 3.43
N GLU A 102 -6.95 22.52 3.42
CA GLU A 102 -5.68 23.18 3.10
C GLU A 102 -5.60 23.62 1.62
N THR A 103 -6.07 22.78 0.69
CA THR A 103 -6.03 23.08 -0.73
C THR A 103 -7.19 23.94 -1.23
N ARG A 104 -8.21 24.15 -0.40
CA ARG A 104 -9.46 24.88 -0.73
C ARG A 104 -10.14 24.38 -2.03
N ARG A 105 -9.94 23.11 -2.38
CA ARG A 105 -10.57 22.49 -3.53
C ARG A 105 -11.94 21.92 -3.15
N LYS A 106 -12.87 21.97 -4.07
CA LYS A 106 -14.16 21.32 -3.91
C LYS A 106 -14.00 19.83 -4.25
N HIS A 107 -14.61 18.96 -3.42
CA HIS A 107 -14.63 17.52 -3.72
C HIS A 107 -15.50 17.26 -4.97
N PRO A 108 -15.08 16.37 -5.89
CA PRO A 108 -15.82 16.13 -7.13
C PRO A 108 -17.28 15.72 -6.94
N LEU A 109 -17.56 14.97 -5.87
CA LEU A 109 -18.93 14.49 -5.56
C LEU A 109 -19.70 15.39 -4.60
N SER A 110 -19.11 16.48 -4.07
CA SER A 110 -19.82 17.42 -3.22
C SER A 110 -20.71 18.35 -4.02
N ASN A 111 -21.91 18.61 -3.53
CA ASN A 111 -22.88 19.52 -4.14
C ASN A 111 -23.63 20.31 -3.05
N LYS A 112 -24.77 20.91 -3.35
CA LYS A 112 -25.58 21.69 -2.38
C LYS A 112 -26.23 20.81 -1.30
N GLU A 113 -26.43 19.52 -1.57
CA GLU A 113 -27.13 18.55 -0.73
C GLU A 113 -26.18 17.59 -0.02
N ARG A 114 -24.92 17.52 -0.47
CA ARG A 114 -23.89 16.59 0.03
C ARG A 114 -22.67 17.36 0.48
N ASP A 115 -22.37 17.26 1.75
CA ASP A 115 -21.16 17.81 2.35
C ASP A 115 -19.88 17.04 1.98
N LEU A 116 -18.74 17.50 2.47
CA LEU A 116 -17.45 16.86 2.17
C LEU A 116 -17.35 15.45 2.74
N LYS A 117 -17.88 15.21 3.95
CA LYS A 117 -17.79 13.90 4.59
C LYS A 117 -18.67 12.88 3.86
N GLU A 118 -19.90 13.24 3.59
CA GLU A 118 -20.83 12.41 2.81
C GLU A 118 -20.30 12.12 1.39
N ALA A 119 -19.61 13.09 0.78
CA ALA A 119 -18.98 12.92 -0.52
C ALA A 119 -17.81 11.92 -0.47
N LEU A 120 -16.99 11.94 0.59
CA LEU A 120 -15.89 10.99 0.82
C LEU A 120 -16.41 9.58 1.10
N ASP A 121 -17.49 9.44 1.86
CA ASP A 121 -18.11 8.14 2.15
C ASP A 121 -18.72 7.52 0.90
N LEU A 122 -19.43 8.33 0.09
CA LEU A 122 -19.94 7.88 -1.21
C LEU A 122 -18.79 7.50 -2.16
N GLU A 123 -17.71 8.30 -2.21
CA GLU A 123 -16.55 7.99 -3.04
C GLU A 123 -15.94 6.64 -2.69
N SER A 124 -15.80 6.34 -1.41
CA SER A 124 -15.32 5.03 -0.95
C SER A 124 -16.13 3.91 -1.56
N SER A 125 -17.47 3.94 -1.36
CA SER A 125 -18.37 2.91 -1.89
C SER A 125 -18.34 2.78 -3.41
N LEU A 126 -18.15 3.89 -4.14
CA LEU A 126 -18.05 3.86 -5.60
C LEU A 126 -16.74 3.21 -6.09
N LEU A 127 -15.67 3.29 -5.30
CA LEU A 127 -14.36 2.76 -5.64
C LEU A 127 -14.10 1.35 -5.09
N ASP A 128 -14.98 0.80 -4.25
CA ASP A 128 -14.88 -0.56 -3.70
C ASP A 128 -14.60 -1.62 -4.80
N PRO A 129 -15.29 -1.62 -5.97
CA PRO A 129 -15.02 -2.62 -7.01
C PRO A 129 -13.58 -2.58 -7.58
N ILE A 130 -12.90 -1.45 -7.47
CA ILE A 130 -11.50 -1.29 -7.90
C ILE A 130 -10.55 -1.63 -6.75
N SER A 131 -10.87 -1.20 -5.52
CA SER A 131 -10.04 -1.44 -4.34
C SER A 131 -9.90 -2.93 -4.03
N GLU A 132 -10.97 -3.71 -4.18
CA GLU A 132 -10.96 -5.17 -4.00
C GLU A 132 -10.07 -5.92 -5.01
N LEU A 133 -9.84 -5.33 -6.18
CA LEU A 133 -8.98 -5.89 -7.23
C LEU A 133 -7.57 -5.32 -7.23
N ALA A 134 -7.27 -4.40 -6.32
CA ALA A 134 -5.96 -3.79 -6.22
C ALA A 134 -4.91 -4.83 -5.81
N ALA A 135 -3.82 -4.87 -6.57
CA ALA A 135 -2.66 -5.68 -6.23
C ALA A 135 -1.84 -5.02 -5.09
N LEU A 136 -1.90 -3.71 -5.01
CA LEU A 136 -1.20 -2.90 -4.00
C LEU A 136 -2.11 -1.77 -3.52
N THR A 137 -2.32 -1.68 -2.20
CA THR A 137 -2.88 -0.51 -1.54
C THR A 137 -1.78 0.27 -0.84
N ILE A 138 -1.78 1.60 -0.95
CA ILE A 138 -0.84 2.48 -0.27
C ILE A 138 -1.61 3.42 0.65
N ASP A 139 -1.41 3.27 1.96
CA ASP A 139 -1.91 4.23 2.95
C ASP A 139 -1.06 5.50 2.93
N THR A 140 -1.65 6.59 2.45
CA THR A 140 -0.98 7.89 2.36
C THR A 140 -1.24 8.81 3.55
N THR A 141 -1.90 8.33 4.61
CA THR A 141 -2.33 9.12 5.78
C THR A 141 -1.17 9.94 6.36
N ASN A 142 -0.03 9.29 6.58
CA ASN A 142 1.15 9.88 7.20
C ASN A 142 2.31 10.07 6.20
N LEU A 143 2.06 9.94 4.89
CA LEU A 143 3.09 10.13 3.89
C LEU A 143 3.23 11.59 3.50
N THR A 144 4.47 12.06 3.38
CA THR A 144 4.77 13.28 2.64
C THR A 144 4.65 13.02 1.13
N VAL A 145 4.60 14.09 0.35
CA VAL A 145 4.63 13.99 -1.12
C VAL A 145 5.91 13.27 -1.58
N HIS A 146 7.02 13.47 -0.88
CA HIS A 146 8.30 12.84 -1.18
C HIS A 146 8.27 11.32 -0.90
N ASP A 147 7.72 10.91 0.25
CA ASP A 147 7.56 9.48 0.59
C ASP A 147 6.68 8.75 -0.42
N LEU A 148 5.57 9.37 -0.83
CA LEU A 148 4.70 8.80 -1.85
C LEU A 148 5.45 8.65 -3.19
N ARG A 149 6.20 9.67 -3.61
CA ARG A 149 7.03 9.61 -4.83
C ARG A 149 8.04 8.47 -4.77
N ASN A 150 8.73 8.31 -3.64
CA ASN A 150 9.70 7.24 -3.46
C ASN A 150 9.03 5.86 -3.47
N SER A 151 7.87 5.73 -2.81
CA SER A 151 7.09 4.49 -2.80
C SER A 151 6.66 4.08 -4.23
N ILE A 152 6.14 5.02 -5.03
CA ILE A 152 5.76 4.73 -6.42
C ILE A 152 7.00 4.39 -7.27
N LYS A 153 8.10 5.15 -7.14
CA LYS A 153 9.35 4.88 -7.90
C LYS A 153 9.93 3.51 -7.59
N ALA A 154 9.92 3.10 -6.33
CA ALA A 154 10.38 1.76 -5.94
C ALA A 154 9.56 0.69 -6.67
N LYS A 155 8.23 0.79 -6.66
CA LYS A 155 7.33 -0.17 -7.31
C LYS A 155 7.47 -0.23 -8.83
N VAL A 156 7.79 0.89 -9.47
CA VAL A 156 8.02 0.97 -10.93
C VAL A 156 9.36 0.37 -11.35
N ARG A 157 10.41 0.53 -10.53
CA ARG A 157 11.73 -0.07 -10.78
C ARG A 157 11.71 -1.59 -10.67
N GLU A 158 10.84 -2.11 -9.80
CA GLU A 158 10.64 -3.53 -9.57
C GLU A 158 9.80 -4.22 -10.66
N GLY A 159 9.36 -3.49 -11.69
CA GLY A 159 8.41 -3.88 -12.74
C GLY A 159 8.77 -5.06 -13.63
N ASN A 160 9.31 -6.13 -13.08
CA ASN A 160 9.32 -7.48 -13.63
C ASN A 160 8.85 -8.43 -12.53
N ASP A 161 7.76 -9.09 -12.73
CA ASP A 161 7.21 -10.35 -12.18
C ASP A 161 7.68 -10.88 -10.79
N THR A 162 8.38 -10.09 -9.97
CA THR A 162 8.85 -10.52 -8.65
C THR A 162 7.88 -10.07 -7.56
N PHE A 163 7.39 -11.06 -6.81
CA PHE A 163 6.59 -10.84 -5.61
C PHE A 163 7.30 -9.91 -4.62
N ALA A 164 6.59 -8.87 -4.15
CA ALA A 164 7.10 -7.92 -3.17
C ALA A 164 6.50 -8.20 -1.79
N LEU A 165 7.36 -8.48 -0.80
CA LEU A 165 6.98 -8.68 0.59
C LEU A 165 7.42 -7.46 1.41
N SER A 166 6.47 -6.82 2.09
CA SER A 166 6.75 -5.66 2.94
C SER A 166 6.47 -5.99 4.40
N PHE A 167 7.47 -5.82 5.25
CA PHE A 167 7.30 -5.84 6.69
C PHE A 167 7.17 -4.42 7.23
N GLN A 168 6.17 -4.17 8.08
CA GLN A 168 5.89 -2.85 8.61
C GLN A 168 5.67 -2.90 10.11
N SER A 169 6.46 -2.16 10.90
CA SER A 169 6.14 -1.96 12.31
C SER A 169 5.23 -0.76 12.51
N PHE A 170 4.25 -0.86 13.42
CA PHE A 170 3.31 0.21 13.71
C PHE A 170 2.91 0.29 15.18
N ALA A 171 2.28 1.42 15.55
CA ALA A 171 1.72 1.66 16.87
C ALA A 171 0.20 1.52 16.87
N TYR A 172 -0.37 0.62 17.69
CA TYR A 172 -1.82 0.54 17.86
C TYR A 172 -2.47 1.86 18.29
N LYS A 173 -1.76 2.69 19.08
CA LYS A 173 -2.25 4.03 19.47
C LYS A 173 -2.46 4.99 18.29
N ARG A 174 -1.89 4.69 17.12
CA ARG A 174 -2.02 5.48 15.88
C ARG A 174 -2.85 4.80 14.80
N GLY A 175 -3.46 3.66 15.14
CA GLY A 175 -4.29 2.88 14.23
C GLY A 175 -3.51 1.84 13.42
N VAL A 176 -4.24 0.83 12.97
CA VAL A 176 -3.72 -0.22 12.08
C VAL A 176 -3.50 0.39 10.69
N PRO A 177 -2.39 0.08 10.01
CA PRO A 177 -2.15 0.52 8.64
C PRO A 177 -3.25 0.03 7.69
N LEU A 178 -3.76 0.92 6.82
CA LEU A 178 -4.81 0.58 5.85
C LEU A 178 -4.30 -0.34 4.73
N ASP A 179 -3.00 -0.33 4.50
CA ASP A 179 -2.30 -1.12 3.51
C ASP A 179 -1.82 -2.49 4.02
N ALA A 180 -2.19 -2.86 5.25
CA ALA A 180 -1.78 -4.14 5.83
C ALA A 180 -2.68 -5.28 5.35
N ASP A 181 -2.11 -6.29 4.71
CA ASP A 181 -2.81 -7.54 4.37
C ASP A 181 -2.89 -8.49 5.57
N LEU A 182 -1.82 -8.53 6.38
CA LEU A 182 -1.72 -9.34 7.60
C LEU A 182 -1.27 -8.47 8.77
N VAL A 183 -1.91 -8.66 9.92
CA VAL A 183 -1.60 -7.87 11.13
C VAL A 183 -1.31 -8.81 12.29
N PHE A 184 -0.13 -8.68 12.90
CA PHE A 184 0.28 -9.43 14.07
C PHE A 184 0.43 -8.51 15.28
N ASP A 185 -0.21 -8.90 16.39
CA ASP A 185 -0.16 -8.17 17.66
C ASP A 185 0.91 -8.77 18.57
N VAL A 186 1.97 -8.00 18.82
CA VAL A 186 3.07 -8.42 19.69
C VAL A 186 3.05 -7.72 21.05
N ARG A 187 1.89 -7.23 21.51
CA ARG A 187 1.74 -6.56 22.80
C ARG A 187 1.84 -7.52 23.99
N CYS A 188 1.63 -8.82 23.76
CA CYS A 188 1.84 -9.87 24.77
C CYS A 188 3.29 -10.01 25.23
N LEU A 189 4.26 -9.59 24.41
CA LEU A 189 5.67 -9.59 24.79
C LEU A 189 5.96 -8.54 25.87
N PRO A 190 6.93 -8.78 26.79
CA PRO A 190 7.35 -7.82 27.79
C PRO A 190 7.73 -6.46 27.17
N ASN A 191 7.37 -5.38 27.84
CA ASN A 191 7.51 -4.04 27.28
C ASN A 191 8.79 -3.35 27.76
N PRO A 192 9.80 -3.13 26.88
CA PRO A 192 11.04 -2.46 27.23
C PRO A 192 10.86 -1.04 27.80
N TYR A 193 9.73 -0.40 27.52
CA TYR A 193 9.42 0.95 28.01
C TYR A 193 9.44 1.06 29.55
N TRP A 194 9.19 -0.05 30.27
CA TRP A 194 9.22 -0.06 31.73
C TRP A 194 10.63 -0.10 32.31
N GLU A 195 11.63 -0.44 31.50
CA GLU A 195 13.04 -0.39 31.89
C GLU A 195 13.59 1.02 31.62
N ASN A 196 14.05 1.70 32.68
CA ASN A 196 14.48 3.10 32.59
C ASN A 196 15.58 3.35 31.56
N ASN A 197 16.50 2.41 31.41
CA ASN A 197 17.63 2.46 30.48
C ASN A 197 17.23 2.14 29.03
N LEU A 198 16.08 1.50 28.80
CA LEU A 198 15.61 1.11 27.46
C LEU A 198 14.52 2.02 26.90
N ARG A 199 13.90 2.84 27.77
CA ARG A 199 12.73 3.66 27.43
C ARG A 199 12.93 4.59 26.24
N LYS A 200 14.13 5.16 26.08
CA LYS A 200 14.47 6.12 25.02
C LYS A 200 15.05 5.46 23.77
N LEU A 201 15.37 4.19 23.85
CA LEU A 201 15.91 3.40 22.76
C LEU A 201 14.79 2.87 21.87
N SER A 202 15.16 2.27 20.76
CA SER A 202 14.25 1.63 19.80
C SER A 202 14.52 0.12 19.69
N GLY A 203 13.68 -0.59 18.97
CA GLY A 203 13.91 -2.01 18.66
C GLY A 203 15.11 -2.29 17.76
N LEU A 204 15.78 -1.24 17.24
CA LEU A 204 17.00 -1.35 16.45
C LEU A 204 18.27 -1.33 17.34
N ASP A 205 18.12 -0.90 18.60
CA ASP A 205 19.23 -0.78 19.54
C ASP A 205 19.57 -2.13 20.17
N ARG A 206 20.88 -2.42 20.29
CA ARG A 206 21.39 -3.73 20.79
C ARG A 206 20.90 -4.07 22.20
N GLU A 207 20.74 -3.08 23.05
CA GLU A 207 20.27 -3.24 24.41
C GLU A 207 18.82 -3.72 24.46
N VAL A 208 17.95 -3.18 23.60
CA VAL A 208 16.55 -3.58 23.46
C VAL A 208 16.47 -4.97 22.84
N GLU A 209 17.29 -5.26 21.82
CA GLU A 209 17.38 -6.58 21.22
C GLU A 209 17.80 -7.62 22.26
N ALA A 210 18.87 -7.35 23.03
CA ALA A 210 19.36 -8.25 24.06
C ALA A 210 18.34 -8.49 25.19
N TYR A 211 17.57 -7.45 25.55
CA TYR A 211 16.48 -7.58 26.53
C TYR A 211 15.35 -8.47 26.02
N LEU A 212 14.85 -8.19 24.82
CA LEU A 212 13.70 -8.91 24.25
C LEU A 212 14.03 -10.37 23.91
N LYS A 213 15.21 -10.65 23.37
CA LYS A 213 15.63 -12.04 23.07
C LYS A 213 15.80 -12.93 24.29
N LYS A 214 16.00 -12.36 25.48
CA LYS A 214 16.05 -13.09 26.75
C LYS A 214 14.66 -13.38 27.32
N GLN A 215 13.63 -12.74 26.79
CA GLN A 215 12.28 -12.91 27.31
C GLN A 215 11.66 -14.22 26.81
N PRO A 216 10.87 -14.90 27.66
CA PRO A 216 10.07 -16.03 27.20
C PRO A 216 9.16 -15.58 26.05
N PHE A 217 8.85 -16.50 25.15
CA PHE A 217 7.93 -16.30 24.01
C PHE A 217 8.40 -15.35 22.91
N PHE A 218 9.50 -14.60 23.03
CA PHE A 218 9.95 -13.73 21.95
C PHE A 218 10.35 -14.52 20.69
N ASN A 219 11.19 -15.53 20.87
CA ASN A 219 11.63 -16.39 19.76
C ASN A 219 10.46 -17.20 19.22
N GLU A 220 9.63 -17.77 20.10
CA GLU A 220 8.42 -18.52 19.73
C GLU A 220 7.47 -17.66 18.88
N MET A 221 7.20 -16.42 19.29
CA MET A 221 6.38 -15.48 18.51
C MET A 221 6.97 -15.21 17.10
N CYS A 222 8.29 -15.01 17.01
CA CYS A 222 8.94 -14.81 15.71
C CYS A 222 8.87 -16.07 14.84
N GLU A 223 9.04 -17.25 15.42
CA GLU A 223 8.97 -18.54 14.75
C GLU A 223 7.55 -18.84 14.26
N ASP A 224 6.54 -18.62 15.10
CA ASP A 224 5.14 -18.84 14.74
C ASP A 224 4.69 -17.95 13.58
N ILE A 225 5.06 -16.65 13.62
CA ILE A 225 4.78 -15.72 12.51
C ILE A 225 5.53 -16.18 11.26
N SER A 226 6.80 -16.58 11.36
CA SER A 226 7.58 -17.07 10.23
C SER A 226 6.97 -18.31 9.61
N ASN A 227 6.59 -19.29 10.42
CA ASN A 227 5.95 -20.54 9.99
C ASN A 227 4.60 -20.27 9.31
N PHE A 228 3.81 -19.34 9.87
CA PHE A 228 2.57 -18.89 9.23
C PHE A 228 2.84 -18.31 7.85
N LEU A 229 3.80 -17.40 7.74
CA LEU A 229 4.13 -16.74 6.47
C LEU A 229 4.71 -17.73 5.45
N ASP A 230 5.59 -18.63 5.86
CA ASP A 230 6.16 -19.68 4.99
C ASP A 230 5.07 -20.61 4.43
N CYS A 231 4.03 -20.86 5.21
CA CYS A 231 2.88 -21.66 4.79
C CYS A 231 1.97 -20.90 3.81
N TRP A 232 1.73 -19.59 4.02
CA TRP A 232 0.68 -18.85 3.32
C TRP A 232 1.19 -18.02 2.14
N ILE A 233 2.44 -17.53 2.15
CA ILE A 233 2.99 -16.76 1.01
C ILE A 233 2.88 -17.53 -0.30
N PRO A 234 3.23 -18.82 -0.40
CA PRO A 234 3.07 -19.57 -1.66
C PRO A 234 1.62 -19.57 -2.17
N ARG A 235 0.64 -19.64 -1.26
CA ARG A 235 -0.79 -19.64 -1.62
C ARG A 235 -1.26 -18.27 -2.13
N PHE A 236 -0.72 -17.18 -1.59
CA PHE A 236 -0.96 -15.84 -2.11
C PHE A 236 -0.35 -15.64 -3.51
N LEU A 237 0.84 -16.22 -3.74
CA LEU A 237 1.48 -16.25 -5.06
C LEU A 237 0.63 -17.04 -6.08
N ASP A 238 0.14 -18.22 -5.70
CA ASP A 238 -0.75 -19.03 -6.55
C ASP A 238 -2.06 -18.29 -6.89
N ALA A 239 -2.54 -17.44 -5.98
CA ALA A 239 -3.67 -16.55 -6.20
C ALA A 239 -3.31 -15.29 -7.03
N SER A 240 -2.12 -15.26 -7.65
CA SER A 240 -1.60 -14.15 -8.47
C SER A 240 -1.45 -12.82 -7.71
N ARG A 241 -1.20 -12.86 -6.40
CA ARG A 241 -0.82 -11.67 -5.65
C ARG A 241 0.64 -11.32 -5.93
N SER A 242 0.88 -10.08 -6.33
CA SER A 242 2.23 -9.55 -6.57
C SER A 242 2.82 -8.86 -5.34
N TYR A 243 2.00 -8.55 -4.33
CA TYR A 243 2.41 -7.84 -3.11
C TYR A 243 1.75 -8.43 -1.88
N LEU A 244 2.49 -8.39 -0.75
CA LEU A 244 1.96 -8.75 0.57
C LEU A 244 2.57 -7.81 1.63
N THR A 245 1.73 -7.12 2.37
CA THR A 245 2.15 -6.26 3.48
C THR A 245 1.83 -6.92 4.82
N VAL A 246 2.87 -7.20 5.58
CA VAL A 246 2.81 -7.79 6.92
C VAL A 246 3.08 -6.71 7.96
N ALA A 247 2.06 -6.31 8.69
CA ALA A 247 2.15 -5.31 9.74
C ALA A 247 2.29 -5.95 11.12
N VAL A 248 3.29 -5.52 11.88
CA VAL A 248 3.52 -5.96 13.26
C VAL A 248 3.27 -4.79 14.21
N GLY A 249 2.35 -4.96 15.16
CA GLY A 249 1.90 -3.88 16.04
C GLY A 249 2.29 -4.06 17.50
N CYS A 250 2.80 -2.98 18.11
CA CYS A 250 2.86 -2.86 19.56
C CYS A 250 2.23 -1.54 20.02
N THR A 251 2.16 -1.26 21.33
CA THR A 251 1.47 -0.07 21.84
C THR A 251 2.01 1.23 21.25
N GLY A 252 3.33 1.42 21.31
CA GLY A 252 4.02 2.65 20.89
C GLY A 252 4.75 2.56 19.55
N GLY A 253 4.86 1.39 18.94
CA GLY A 253 5.50 1.20 17.64
C GLY A 253 7.03 1.37 17.63
N GLN A 254 7.70 1.44 18.79
CA GLN A 254 9.12 1.81 18.89
C GLN A 254 10.06 0.66 19.28
N HIS A 255 9.59 -0.36 20.01
CA HIS A 255 10.45 -1.41 20.57
C HIS A 255 10.11 -2.80 20.00
N ARG A 256 9.08 -3.46 20.56
CA ARG A 256 8.72 -4.85 20.24
C ARG A 256 8.41 -5.08 18.78
N SER A 257 7.50 -4.27 18.21
CA SER A 257 7.12 -4.37 16.79
C SER A 257 8.29 -4.09 15.85
N VAL A 258 9.16 -3.14 16.20
CA VAL A 258 10.35 -2.81 15.41
C VAL A 258 11.29 -4.00 15.36
N LEU A 259 11.61 -4.61 16.52
CA LEU A 259 12.53 -5.75 16.55
C LEU A 259 11.94 -6.99 15.85
N VAL A 260 10.66 -7.32 16.11
CA VAL A 260 10.01 -8.48 15.46
C VAL A 260 9.98 -8.27 13.94
N SER A 261 9.56 -7.10 13.44
CA SER A 261 9.59 -6.82 12.00
C SER A 261 10.99 -6.93 11.41
N SER A 262 12.03 -6.50 12.14
CA SER A 262 13.43 -6.59 11.69
C SER A 262 13.93 -8.03 11.62
N VAL A 263 13.52 -8.87 12.58
CA VAL A 263 13.86 -10.30 12.59
C VAL A 263 13.20 -11.01 11.41
N LEU A 264 11.91 -10.79 11.21
CA LEU A 264 11.16 -11.35 10.07
C LEU A 264 11.75 -10.90 8.73
N PHE A 265 12.03 -9.60 8.59
CA PHE A 265 12.67 -9.06 7.39
C PHE A 265 13.98 -9.78 7.06
N LYS A 266 14.88 -9.95 8.04
CA LYS A 266 16.15 -10.64 7.83
C LYS A 266 15.95 -12.09 7.35
N SER A 267 15.04 -12.82 7.97
CA SER A 267 14.74 -14.21 7.61
C SER A 267 14.16 -14.33 6.20
N PHE A 268 13.23 -13.44 5.83
CA PHE A 268 12.56 -13.51 4.52
C PHE A 268 13.38 -12.90 3.38
N LYS A 269 14.32 -12.00 3.66
CA LYS A 269 15.24 -11.46 2.67
C LYS A 269 16.17 -12.53 2.09
N GLU A 270 16.40 -13.62 2.80
CA GLU A 270 17.17 -14.78 2.31
C GLU A 270 16.33 -15.67 1.37
N LYS A 271 15.00 -15.57 1.44
CA LYS A 271 14.06 -16.43 0.69
C LYS A 271 13.45 -15.74 -0.53
N TYR A 272 13.37 -14.41 -0.53
CA TYR A 272 12.71 -13.61 -1.57
C TYR A 272 13.58 -12.43 -1.96
N ASP A 273 13.66 -12.14 -3.26
CA ASP A 273 14.53 -11.08 -3.80
C ASP A 273 14.05 -9.67 -3.42
N ASN A 274 12.71 -9.47 -3.35
CA ASN A 274 12.11 -8.18 -3.10
C ASN A 274 11.41 -8.13 -1.75
N VAL A 275 12.20 -7.94 -0.69
CA VAL A 275 11.69 -7.76 0.67
C VAL A 275 12.03 -6.38 1.18
N GLN A 276 11.05 -5.69 1.75
CA GLN A 276 11.16 -4.33 2.26
C GLN A 276 10.84 -4.29 3.75
N LEU A 277 11.46 -3.34 4.46
CA LEU A 277 11.21 -3.08 5.88
C LEU A 277 10.92 -1.60 6.08
N ARG A 278 9.84 -1.31 6.81
CA ARG A 278 9.46 0.05 7.18
C ARG A 278 9.08 0.13 8.66
N HIS A 279 9.57 1.16 9.33
CA HIS A 279 9.19 1.47 10.70
C HIS A 279 8.41 2.78 10.72
N ARG A 280 7.06 2.71 10.90
CA ARG A 280 6.19 3.91 10.79
C ARG A 280 6.43 4.95 11.87
N GLU A 281 6.92 4.51 13.03
CA GLU A 281 7.04 5.36 14.22
C GLU A 281 8.48 5.77 14.53
N LEU A 282 9.43 5.28 13.74
CA LEU A 282 10.82 5.75 13.82
C LEU A 282 11.01 6.85 12.79
N VAL A 283 11.54 7.99 13.24
CA VAL A 283 11.98 9.05 12.33
C VAL A 283 13.24 8.54 11.65
N THR A 284 13.22 8.41 10.33
CA THR A 284 14.46 8.27 9.55
C THR A 284 15.04 9.67 9.46
N ASP A 285 16.14 9.92 10.16
CA ASP A 285 17.00 11.07 9.85
C ASP A 285 17.60 10.80 8.45
N ASP A 286 17.00 11.44 7.43
CA ASP A 286 17.57 11.56 6.07
C ASP A 286 18.47 12.80 6.03
#